data_6ce420ac621a06446c6f50dca8976a1b
#
_entry.id   6ce420ac621a06446c6f50dca8976a1b
#
_cell.length_a   1.000
_cell.length_b   1.000
_cell.length_c   1.000
_cell.angle_alpha   90.00
_cell.angle_beta   90.00
_cell.angle_gamma   90.00
#
_symmetry.space_group_name_H-M   'P 1'
#
loop_
_entity.id
_entity.type
_entity.pdbx_description
1 polymer ?
#
loop_
_entity_poly.entity_id
_entity_poly.type
_entity_poly.pdbx_seq_one_letter_code
_entity_poly.pdbx_strand_id
1 'polypeptide(L)'
;LFITATNVRTGRPRIFRNAELSPNALLASACLPSMFQAVEIDGEAYWDGGYSGNPTMTPLVQECVSNDTILVAINPVERPGVPKTARDILNRLNEVSFNAVLLKELRMMALLRQVASSDDSEVAHWSRMRIHMISSKLMVELGSSSKLNAEWAFLQLLHGEGRRAADAFLAAHGDDLG
;
A
#
# COMPACT_ATOMS: atom_id res chain seq x y z
N LEU A 1 13.69 -0.54 6.69
CA LEU A 1 12.81 -0.77 5.53
C LEU A 1 12.00 -2.04 5.75
N PHE A 2 10.72 -1.99 5.42
CA PHE A 2 9.80 -3.13 5.49
C PHE A 2 9.27 -3.42 4.08
N ILE A 3 9.28 -4.69 3.69
CA ILE A 3 8.74 -5.17 2.42
C ILE A 3 7.79 -6.32 2.73
N THR A 4 6.57 -6.23 2.23
CA THR A 4 5.54 -7.24 2.47
C THR A 4 5.34 -8.12 1.24
N ALA A 5 5.28 -9.43 1.43
CA ALA A 5 4.80 -10.39 0.45
C ALA A 5 3.73 -11.29 1.07
N THR A 6 2.86 -11.85 0.26
CA THR A 6 1.78 -12.74 0.70
C THR A 6 2.21 -14.19 0.57
N ASN A 7 2.26 -14.94 1.66
CA ASN A 7 2.52 -16.38 1.61
C ASN A 7 1.37 -17.11 0.90
N VAL A 8 1.68 -17.82 -0.17
CA VAL A 8 0.68 -18.46 -1.04
C VAL A 8 -0.16 -19.50 -0.31
N ARG A 9 0.48 -20.28 0.58
CA ARG A 9 -0.15 -21.39 1.27
C ARG A 9 -1.08 -20.92 2.39
N THR A 10 -0.73 -19.83 3.08
CA THR A 10 -1.45 -19.38 4.29
C THR A 10 -2.30 -18.14 4.07
N GLY A 11 -2.05 -17.37 3.00
CA GLY A 11 -2.63 -16.06 2.75
C GLY A 11 -2.16 -14.97 3.73
N ARG A 12 -1.19 -15.27 4.60
CA ARG A 12 -0.69 -14.33 5.59
C ARG A 12 0.43 -13.46 5.04
N PRO A 13 0.56 -12.20 5.54
CA PRO A 13 1.69 -11.36 5.19
C PRO A 13 2.99 -11.91 5.79
N ARG A 14 4.06 -11.90 5.01
CA ARG A 14 5.45 -12.01 5.44
C ARG A 14 6.07 -10.63 5.28
N ILE A 15 6.63 -10.09 6.35
CA ILE A 15 7.32 -8.80 6.36
C ILE A 15 8.80 -9.07 6.42
N PHE A 16 9.51 -8.72 5.34
CA PHE A 16 10.97 -8.78 5.26
C PHE A 16 11.56 -7.47 5.80
N ARG A 17 12.53 -7.57 6.70
CA ARG A 17 13.15 -6.44 7.40
C ARG A 17 14.64 -6.38 7.12
N ASN A 18 15.17 -5.20 6.87
CA ASN A 18 16.60 -4.90 6.84
C ASN A 18 17.51 -6.04 6.33
N ALA A 19 18.05 -6.90 7.20
CA ALA A 19 18.94 -8.00 6.84
C ALA A 19 18.27 -9.12 6.02
N GLU A 20 16.95 -9.24 6.05
CA GLU A 20 16.18 -10.21 5.25
C GLU A 20 15.92 -9.72 3.81
N LEU A 21 16.25 -8.45 3.52
CA LEU A 21 16.00 -7.86 2.22
C LEU A 21 16.92 -8.47 1.17
N SER A 22 16.31 -8.94 0.09
CA SER A 22 16.98 -9.54 -1.05
C SER A 22 16.27 -9.19 -2.34
N PRO A 23 16.90 -9.37 -3.51
CA PRO A 23 16.19 -9.22 -4.77
C PRO A 23 14.93 -10.08 -4.87
N ASN A 24 14.95 -11.29 -4.29
CA ASN A 24 13.79 -12.18 -4.28
C ASN A 24 12.65 -11.63 -3.40
N ALA A 25 12.95 -10.98 -2.26
CA ALA A 25 11.93 -10.33 -1.45
C ALA A 25 11.23 -9.19 -2.21
N LEU A 26 12.00 -8.40 -2.98
CA LEU A 26 11.45 -7.35 -3.85
C LEU A 26 10.57 -7.94 -4.96
N LEU A 27 11.06 -8.98 -5.65
CA LEU A 27 10.30 -9.66 -6.70
C LEU A 27 9.02 -10.29 -6.14
N ALA A 28 9.08 -10.94 -4.97
CA ALA A 28 7.93 -11.52 -4.30
C ALA A 28 6.87 -10.46 -3.99
N SER A 29 7.30 -9.30 -3.47
CA SER A 29 6.39 -8.20 -3.08
C SER A 29 5.63 -7.58 -4.25
N ALA A 30 6.09 -7.78 -5.49
CA ALA A 30 5.48 -7.28 -6.72
C ALA A 30 4.98 -8.41 -7.64
N CYS A 31 4.98 -9.66 -7.18
CA CYS A 31 4.61 -10.84 -7.96
C CYS A 31 3.09 -11.00 -8.04
N LEU A 32 2.49 -10.46 -9.11
CA LEU A 32 1.05 -10.60 -9.36
C LEU A 32 0.70 -12.04 -9.76
N PRO A 33 -0.18 -12.75 -9.03
CA PRO A 33 -0.48 -14.17 -9.25
C PRO A 33 -1.15 -14.46 -10.60
N SER A 34 -1.82 -13.47 -11.18
CA SER A 34 -2.44 -13.61 -12.51
C SER A 34 -1.44 -13.54 -13.67
N MET A 35 -0.17 -13.20 -13.40
CA MET A 35 0.84 -12.91 -14.43
C MET A 35 2.14 -13.69 -14.26
N PHE A 36 2.50 -14.02 -13.01
CA PHE A 36 3.77 -14.63 -12.68
C PHE A 36 3.58 -15.82 -11.73
N GLN A 37 4.47 -16.79 -11.86
CA GLN A 37 4.59 -17.85 -10.86
C GLN A 37 5.09 -17.24 -9.55
N ALA A 38 4.69 -17.84 -8.42
CA ALA A 38 5.14 -17.41 -7.11
C ALA A 38 6.67 -17.44 -6.97
N VAL A 39 7.21 -16.47 -6.24
CA VAL A 39 8.63 -16.44 -5.91
C VAL A 39 8.88 -17.29 -4.67
N GLU A 40 9.81 -18.25 -4.78
CA GLU A 40 10.19 -19.10 -3.66
C GLU A 40 11.32 -18.45 -2.84
N ILE A 41 11.12 -18.38 -1.51
CA ILE A 41 12.12 -17.91 -0.54
C ILE A 41 12.07 -18.86 0.66
N ASP A 42 13.19 -19.48 1.00
CA ASP A 42 13.33 -20.40 2.14
C ASP A 42 12.31 -21.56 2.12
N GLY A 43 11.99 -22.08 0.94
CA GLY A 43 11.05 -23.19 0.75
C GLY A 43 9.58 -22.83 0.84
N GLU A 44 9.24 -21.54 0.96
CA GLU A 44 7.86 -21.03 0.92
C GLU A 44 7.64 -20.16 -0.32
N ALA A 45 6.45 -20.23 -0.89
CA ALA A 45 6.06 -19.49 -2.08
C ALA A 45 5.33 -18.19 -1.71
N TYR A 46 5.63 -17.11 -2.44
CA TYR A 46 5.10 -15.77 -2.17
C TYR A 46 4.56 -15.08 -3.41
N TRP A 47 3.48 -14.35 -3.22
CA TRP A 47 2.88 -13.39 -4.14
C TRP A 47 2.97 -11.96 -3.62
N ASP A 48 2.52 -11.01 -4.44
CA ASP A 48 2.44 -9.59 -4.14
C ASP A 48 1.84 -9.32 -2.74
N GLY A 49 2.54 -8.49 -1.99
CA GLY A 49 2.15 -8.12 -0.63
C GLY A 49 0.82 -7.41 -0.53
N GLY A 50 0.39 -6.76 -1.61
CA GLY A 50 -0.87 -6.03 -1.67
C GLY A 50 -2.12 -6.89 -1.44
N TYR A 51 -2.02 -8.21 -1.56
CA TYR A 51 -3.13 -9.11 -1.25
C TYR A 51 -3.32 -9.35 0.26
N SER A 52 -2.31 -9.12 1.07
CA SER A 52 -2.37 -9.32 2.54
C SER A 52 -2.14 -8.04 3.34
N GLY A 53 -1.52 -7.01 2.74
CA GLY A 53 -1.28 -5.71 3.37
C GLY A 53 -0.82 -4.66 2.37
N ASN A 54 -1.62 -3.60 2.15
CA ASN A 54 -1.30 -2.55 1.18
C ASN A 54 -1.66 -1.13 1.70
N PRO A 55 -0.81 -0.53 2.51
CA PRO A 55 0.40 -1.08 3.13
C PRO A 55 0.08 -1.97 4.35
N THR A 56 1.10 -2.66 4.85
CA THR A 56 1.05 -3.29 6.17
C THR A 56 1.47 -2.26 7.22
N MET A 57 0.53 -1.83 8.06
CA MET A 57 0.75 -0.75 9.05
C MET A 57 1.43 -1.24 10.33
N THR A 58 1.22 -2.49 10.70
CA THR A 58 1.71 -3.08 11.96
C THR A 58 3.18 -2.79 12.27
N PRO A 59 4.16 -3.02 11.35
CA PRO A 59 5.56 -2.75 11.67
C PRO A 59 5.84 -1.25 11.86
N LEU A 60 5.08 -0.37 11.25
CA LEU A 60 5.24 1.08 11.45
C LEU A 60 4.81 1.46 12.87
N VAL A 61 3.70 0.92 13.35
CA VAL A 61 3.21 1.17 14.71
C VAL A 61 4.15 0.59 15.77
N GLN A 62 4.68 -0.63 15.54
CA GLN A 62 5.48 -1.35 16.53
C GLN A 62 6.95 -0.93 16.56
N GLU A 63 7.52 -0.51 15.43
CA GLU A 63 8.96 -0.36 15.27
C GLU A 63 9.39 1.09 14.92
N CYS A 64 8.45 1.98 14.61
CA CYS A 64 8.76 3.38 14.31
C CYS A 64 8.38 4.31 15.48
N VAL A 65 9.20 5.33 15.69
CA VAL A 65 8.98 6.32 16.77
C VAL A 65 7.95 7.38 16.35
N SER A 66 7.87 7.68 15.05
CA SER A 66 6.95 8.70 14.53
C SER A 66 5.50 8.22 14.58
N ASN A 67 4.62 9.09 15.04
CA ASN A 67 3.18 8.88 14.92
C ASN A 67 2.63 9.32 13.55
N ASP A 68 3.43 10.00 12.73
CA ASP A 68 3.03 10.42 11.39
C ASP A 68 3.42 9.40 10.36
N THR A 69 2.47 9.00 9.54
CA THR A 69 2.69 8.12 8.38
C THR A 69 2.17 8.81 7.12
N ILE A 70 3.04 9.01 6.16
CA ILE A 70 2.66 9.49 4.82
C ILE A 70 2.41 8.27 3.93
N LEU A 71 1.17 8.14 3.50
CA LEU A 71 0.73 7.10 2.57
C LEU A 71 0.72 7.66 1.15
N VAL A 72 1.52 7.08 0.26
CA VAL A 72 1.50 7.39 -1.17
C VAL A 72 0.54 6.42 -1.86
N ALA A 73 -0.65 6.90 -2.20
CA ALA A 73 -1.73 6.08 -2.76
C ALA A 73 -1.65 6.06 -4.29
N ILE A 74 -1.30 4.91 -4.85
CA ILE A 74 -1.23 4.68 -6.31
C ILE A 74 -2.45 3.93 -6.85
N ASN A 75 -3.26 3.33 -5.99
CA ASN A 75 -4.50 2.67 -6.38
C ASN A 75 -5.69 3.54 -5.98
N PRO A 76 -6.54 3.98 -6.91
CA PRO A 76 -7.72 4.78 -6.57
C PRO A 76 -8.70 3.95 -5.73
N VAL A 77 -9.14 4.51 -4.61
CA VAL A 77 -10.19 3.90 -3.76
C VAL A 77 -11.53 3.98 -4.46
N GLU A 78 -11.83 5.14 -5.03
CA GLU A 78 -13.06 5.42 -5.75
C GLU A 78 -12.79 5.58 -7.24
N ARG A 79 -13.72 5.10 -8.05
CA ARG A 79 -13.70 5.26 -9.49
C ARG A 79 -15.11 5.57 -9.99
N PRO A 80 -15.30 6.58 -10.85
CA PRO A 80 -16.61 6.91 -11.36
C PRO A 80 -17.14 5.81 -12.29
N GLY A 81 -18.45 5.59 -12.23
CA GLY A 81 -19.16 4.65 -13.10
C GLY A 81 -19.05 3.19 -12.64
N VAL A 82 -19.75 2.33 -13.38
CA VAL A 82 -19.76 0.87 -13.15
C VAL A 82 -19.06 0.20 -14.32
N PRO A 83 -18.03 -0.63 -14.09
CA PRO A 83 -17.33 -1.32 -15.17
C PRO A 83 -18.26 -2.30 -15.88
N LYS A 84 -18.20 -2.32 -17.23
CA LYS A 84 -19.09 -3.13 -18.06
C LYS A 84 -18.34 -4.14 -18.93
N THR A 85 -17.06 -3.90 -19.23
CA THR A 85 -16.25 -4.84 -19.98
C THR A 85 -15.50 -5.79 -19.05
N ALA A 86 -15.19 -6.99 -19.49
CA ALA A 86 -14.39 -7.95 -18.69
C ALA A 86 -13.07 -7.34 -18.21
N ARG A 87 -12.41 -6.55 -19.06
CA ARG A 87 -11.17 -5.86 -18.76
C ARG A 87 -11.37 -4.85 -17.62
N ASP A 88 -12.39 -4.01 -17.70
CA ASP A 88 -12.66 -2.98 -16.69
C ASP A 88 -13.10 -3.60 -15.36
N ILE A 89 -13.86 -4.71 -15.42
CA ILE A 89 -14.26 -5.48 -14.24
C ILE A 89 -13.02 -6.05 -13.54
N LEU A 90 -12.10 -6.69 -14.27
CA LEU A 90 -10.86 -7.20 -13.69
C LEU A 90 -9.98 -6.10 -13.11
N ASN A 91 -9.88 -4.97 -13.80
CA ASN A 91 -9.16 -3.80 -13.30
C ASN A 91 -9.74 -3.33 -11.96
N ARG A 92 -11.07 -3.19 -11.90
CA ARG A 92 -11.75 -2.74 -10.68
C ARG A 92 -11.65 -3.76 -9.55
N LEU A 93 -11.72 -5.05 -9.85
CA LEU A 93 -11.54 -6.12 -8.88
C LEU A 93 -10.17 -6.06 -8.22
N ASN A 94 -9.11 -5.85 -9.00
CA ASN A 94 -7.77 -5.65 -8.47
C ASN A 94 -7.68 -4.43 -7.55
N GLU A 95 -8.21 -3.27 -7.97
CA GLU A 95 -8.22 -2.06 -7.13
C GLU A 95 -8.97 -2.28 -5.81
N VAL A 96 -10.14 -2.92 -5.86
CA VAL A 96 -10.95 -3.23 -4.67
C VAL A 96 -10.19 -4.17 -3.74
N SER A 97 -9.56 -5.22 -4.28
CA SER A 97 -8.77 -6.17 -3.49
C SER A 97 -7.59 -5.50 -2.79
N PHE A 98 -6.83 -4.67 -3.52
CA PHE A 98 -5.67 -3.98 -2.97
C PHE A 98 -6.04 -2.91 -1.93
N ASN A 99 -7.18 -2.25 -2.09
CA ASN A 99 -7.63 -1.23 -1.14
C ASN A 99 -8.37 -1.82 0.08
N ALA A 100 -8.87 -3.05 0.00
CA ALA A 100 -9.70 -3.65 1.05
C ALA A 100 -8.98 -3.73 2.41
N VAL A 101 -7.70 -4.07 2.41
CA VAL A 101 -6.89 -4.18 3.63
C VAL A 101 -6.67 -2.79 4.23
N LEU A 102 -6.25 -1.82 3.43
CA LEU A 102 -6.06 -0.44 3.88
C LEU A 102 -7.33 0.13 4.52
N LEU A 103 -8.47 -0.02 3.87
CA LEU A 103 -9.74 0.49 4.39
C LEU A 103 -10.13 -0.17 5.72
N LYS A 104 -9.84 -1.47 5.89
CA LYS A 104 -10.04 -2.17 7.16
C LYS A 104 -9.10 -1.65 8.26
N GLU A 105 -7.83 -1.44 7.96
CA GLU A 105 -6.85 -0.91 8.92
C GLU A 105 -7.22 0.51 9.35
N LEU A 106 -7.56 1.39 8.41
CA LEU A 106 -8.01 2.76 8.73
C LEU A 106 -9.27 2.76 9.62
N ARG A 107 -10.23 1.86 9.34
CA ARG A 107 -11.42 1.70 10.16
C ARG A 107 -11.08 1.17 11.56
N MET A 108 -10.18 0.21 11.67
CA MET A 108 -9.70 -0.31 12.95
C MET A 108 -9.04 0.80 13.77
N MET A 109 -8.16 1.60 13.17
CA MET A 109 -7.54 2.75 13.84
C MET A 109 -8.57 3.74 14.35
N ALA A 110 -9.61 4.04 13.55
CA ALA A 110 -10.69 4.93 13.96
C ALA A 110 -11.48 4.38 15.17
N LEU A 111 -11.68 3.06 15.23
CA LEU A 111 -12.33 2.41 16.38
C LEU A 111 -11.41 2.40 17.62
N LEU A 112 -10.11 2.11 17.44
CA LEU A 112 -9.15 2.13 18.54
C LEU A 112 -9.04 3.51 19.20
N ARG A 113 -9.12 4.58 18.42
CA ARG A 113 -9.16 5.96 18.94
C ARG A 113 -10.32 6.22 19.91
N GLN A 114 -11.43 5.50 19.77
CA GLN A 114 -12.60 5.67 20.64
C GLN A 114 -12.47 4.93 21.97
N VAL A 115 -11.64 3.89 22.04
CA VAL A 115 -11.51 3.01 23.20
C VAL A 115 -10.15 3.07 23.87
N ALA A 116 -9.16 3.73 23.27
CA ALA A 116 -7.82 3.82 23.80
C ALA A 116 -7.81 4.62 25.12
N SER A 117 -7.19 4.05 26.14
CA SER A 117 -6.78 4.74 27.35
C SER A 117 -5.44 5.46 27.13
N SER A 118 -5.07 6.36 28.04
CA SER A 118 -3.84 7.16 27.98
C SER A 118 -2.56 6.39 28.36
N ASP A 119 -2.62 5.06 28.45
CA ASP A 119 -1.45 4.25 28.77
C ASP A 119 -0.54 4.04 27.55
N ASP A 120 0.63 3.44 27.77
CA ASP A 120 1.68 3.21 26.75
C ASP A 120 1.50 1.86 26.03
N SER A 121 0.28 1.40 25.91
CA SER A 121 -0.07 0.14 25.25
C SER A 121 0.04 0.24 23.74
N GLU A 122 0.12 -0.89 23.04
CA GLU A 122 0.06 -0.97 21.58
C GLU A 122 -1.23 -0.33 21.04
N VAL A 123 -2.34 -0.48 21.78
CA VAL A 123 -3.63 0.18 21.44
C VAL A 123 -3.50 1.69 21.43
N ALA A 124 -2.82 2.26 22.41
CA ALA A 124 -2.56 3.68 22.47
C ALA A 124 -1.66 4.15 21.32
N HIS A 125 -0.66 3.36 20.92
CA HIS A 125 0.17 3.63 19.74
C HIS A 125 -0.67 3.68 18.46
N TRP A 126 -1.47 2.64 18.19
CA TRP A 126 -2.39 2.62 17.05
C TRP A 126 -3.35 3.81 17.04
N SER A 127 -3.85 4.23 18.21
CA SER A 127 -4.79 5.34 18.31
C SER A 127 -4.16 6.71 18.02
N ARG A 128 -2.85 6.86 18.28
CA ARG A 128 -2.09 8.09 18.04
C ARG A 128 -1.60 8.27 16.62
N MET A 129 -1.57 7.20 15.81
CA MET A 129 -1.11 7.27 14.42
C MET A 129 -1.90 8.28 13.61
N ARG A 130 -1.19 9.19 12.96
CA ARG A 130 -1.76 10.17 12.01
C ARG A 130 -1.42 9.72 10.59
N ILE A 131 -2.43 9.59 9.75
CA ILE A 131 -2.26 9.16 8.35
C ILE A 131 -2.48 10.35 7.45
N HIS A 132 -1.44 10.69 6.72
CA HIS A 132 -1.43 11.70 5.68
C HIS A 132 -1.41 11.00 4.32
N MET A 133 -2.22 11.45 3.37
CA MET A 133 -2.34 10.75 2.10
C MET A 133 -1.93 11.65 0.93
N ILE A 134 -0.95 11.21 0.16
CA ILE A 134 -0.61 11.79 -1.13
C ILE A 134 -1.25 10.92 -2.21
N SER A 135 -2.08 11.53 -3.06
CA SER A 135 -2.73 10.85 -4.18
C SER A 135 -2.76 11.75 -5.42
N SER A 136 -3.01 11.17 -6.59
CA SER A 136 -3.14 11.90 -7.83
C SER A 136 -4.38 11.49 -8.61
N LYS A 137 -5.04 12.46 -9.22
CA LYS A 137 -6.18 12.24 -10.12
C LYS A 137 -5.78 11.44 -11.38
N LEU A 138 -4.53 11.55 -11.81
CA LEU A 138 -4.00 10.77 -12.94
C LEU A 138 -4.17 9.25 -12.70
N MET A 139 -4.06 8.79 -11.45
CA MET A 139 -4.23 7.37 -11.13
C MET A 139 -5.63 6.85 -11.45
N VAL A 140 -6.64 7.71 -11.43
CA VAL A 140 -8.01 7.34 -11.82
C VAL A 140 -8.14 7.13 -13.33
N GLU A 141 -7.35 7.83 -14.13
CA GLU A 141 -7.34 7.74 -15.59
C GLU A 141 -6.56 6.52 -16.10
N LEU A 142 -5.60 6.04 -15.28
CA LEU A 142 -4.78 4.88 -15.61
C LEU A 142 -5.50 3.56 -15.29
N GLY A 143 -5.43 2.61 -16.20
CA GLY A 143 -5.89 1.24 -15.98
C GLY A 143 -4.80 0.37 -15.32
N SER A 144 -5.17 -0.82 -14.82
CA SER A 144 -4.21 -1.74 -14.18
C SER A 144 -3.10 -2.20 -15.14
N SER A 145 -3.37 -2.23 -16.45
CA SER A 145 -2.37 -2.55 -17.47
C SER A 145 -1.21 -1.54 -17.52
N SER A 146 -1.42 -0.31 -17.05
CA SER A 146 -0.35 0.69 -16.98
C SER A 146 0.76 0.31 -16.02
N LYS A 147 0.47 -0.54 -15.02
CA LYS A 147 1.46 -1.04 -14.05
C LYS A 147 2.58 -1.87 -14.69
N LEU A 148 2.35 -2.35 -15.91
CA LEU A 148 3.33 -3.13 -16.70
C LEU A 148 4.05 -2.28 -17.74
N ASN A 149 3.70 -1.02 -17.86
CA ASN A 149 4.35 -0.15 -18.81
C ASN A 149 5.70 0.32 -18.26
N ALA A 150 6.77 -0.22 -18.82
CA ALA A 150 8.16 0.13 -18.50
C ALA A 150 8.79 1.14 -19.48
N GLU A 151 8.00 1.77 -20.36
CA GLU A 151 8.49 2.81 -21.27
C GLU A 151 9.03 4.00 -20.50
N TRP A 152 10.23 4.45 -20.87
CA TRP A 152 10.91 5.52 -20.15
C TRP A 152 10.10 6.83 -20.09
N ALA A 153 9.42 7.19 -21.17
CA ALA A 153 8.56 8.37 -21.21
C ALA A 153 7.40 8.27 -20.19
N PHE A 154 6.81 7.07 -20.03
CA PHE A 154 5.76 6.82 -19.05
C PHE A 154 6.29 6.89 -17.61
N LEU A 155 7.46 6.34 -17.36
CA LEU A 155 8.10 6.42 -16.03
C LEU A 155 8.43 7.88 -15.66
N GLN A 156 8.89 8.68 -16.63
CA GLN A 156 9.11 10.11 -16.41
C GLN A 156 7.82 10.89 -16.16
N LEU A 157 6.74 10.56 -16.85
CA LEU A 157 5.41 11.12 -16.60
C LEU A 157 4.98 10.85 -15.14
N LEU A 158 5.07 9.59 -14.69
CA LEU A 158 4.72 9.20 -13.30
C LEU A 158 5.61 9.88 -12.26
N HIS A 159 6.92 10.00 -12.54
CA HIS A 159 7.85 10.71 -11.68
C HIS A 159 7.48 12.18 -11.53
N GLY A 160 7.20 12.86 -12.67
CA GLY A 160 6.77 14.26 -12.66
C GLY A 160 5.47 14.48 -11.90
N GLU A 161 4.50 13.59 -12.10
CA GLU A 161 3.22 13.65 -11.39
C GLU A 161 3.37 13.37 -9.89
N GLY A 162 4.22 12.40 -9.50
CA GLY A 162 4.52 12.12 -8.11
C GLY A 162 5.13 13.33 -7.38
N ARG A 163 6.09 14.01 -8.02
CA ARG A 163 6.66 15.25 -7.48
C ARG A 163 5.61 16.34 -7.33
N ARG A 164 4.82 16.59 -8.38
CA ARG A 164 3.75 17.59 -8.35
C ARG A 164 2.75 17.33 -7.22
N ALA A 165 2.34 16.07 -7.02
CA ALA A 165 1.41 15.69 -5.97
C ALA A 165 2.02 15.87 -4.57
N ALA A 166 3.31 15.51 -4.41
CA ALA A 166 4.04 15.70 -3.16
C ALA A 166 4.23 17.18 -2.82
N ASP A 167 4.62 18.00 -3.79
CA ASP A 167 4.80 19.46 -3.60
C ASP A 167 3.46 20.12 -3.21
N ALA A 168 2.37 19.74 -3.86
CA ALA A 168 1.04 20.26 -3.51
C ALA A 168 0.58 19.82 -2.10
N PHE A 169 0.88 18.58 -1.71
CA PHE A 169 0.60 18.07 -0.37
C PHE A 169 1.42 18.85 0.69
N LEU A 170 2.72 19.00 0.48
CA LEU A 170 3.60 19.70 1.42
C LEU A 170 3.24 21.18 1.55
N ALA A 171 2.85 21.83 0.46
CA ALA A 171 2.38 23.22 0.51
C ALA A 171 1.07 23.39 1.30
N ALA A 172 0.20 22.39 1.32
CA ALA A 172 -1.10 22.44 1.99
C ALA A 172 -1.07 21.90 3.43
N HIS A 173 -0.20 20.93 3.72
CA HIS A 173 -0.22 20.11 4.93
C HIS A 173 1.16 19.93 5.59
N GLY A 174 2.20 20.63 5.10
CA GLY A 174 3.54 20.50 5.67
C GLY A 174 3.60 20.82 7.15
N ASP A 175 2.81 21.79 7.60
CA ASP A 175 2.75 22.22 9.01
C ASP A 175 1.96 21.23 9.91
N ASP A 176 1.22 20.28 9.31
CA ASP A 176 0.50 19.22 10.03
C ASP A 176 1.40 18.02 10.40
N LEU A 177 2.65 18.00 9.90
CA LEU A 177 3.63 16.94 10.14
C LEU A 177 4.48 17.28 11.39
N GLY A 178 4.55 16.34 12.37
CA GLY A 178 5.38 16.49 13.57
C GLY A 178 4.65 16.50 14.90
#